data_750a6728ad7f973808a8c36ac6247994
#
_entry.id   750a6728ad7f973808a8c36ac6247994
#
_cell.length_a   1.000
_cell.length_b   1.000
_cell.length_c   1.000
_cell.angle_alpha   90.00
_cell.angle_beta   90.00
_cell.angle_gamma   90.00
#
_symmetry.space_group_name_H-M   'P 1'
#
loop_
_entity.id
_entity.type
_entity.pdbx_description
1 polymer ?
#
loop_
_entity_poly.entity_id
_entity_poly.type
_entity_poly.pdbx_seq_one_letter_code
_entity_poly.pdbx_strand_id
1 'polypeptide(L)'
;MKKGLKITAIALGVLLLLMLILPFAFRGKIESIVKTEGNKMLNAQFDFRSLDISLFRNFPKASITLSDFWLRGVGEFENDTLVQAGEVVAAIDLLSLFGDSGYDISKIQIENTRLHAIVLADGRPNWDVMKPDSTSTDTEEEETTDDSPFKIQLQRFVIKNMNLIYDDRQGNMYADIRNLNALCSGDLGSDRTTLKLEAETEALTYKMSGIPFLSNANIYTKMDVDADLANNKFTLKDNEFRLNAIQAGIDGWVELKDPAIDMDLKLNTNEVGFKEILSLIPAIYAKDFDGLKTDGTATLTASVKGSMVGDSIVPQFDIAMAVKNAMFRYPSLPAGVDQINIHAEVKNPGGAIDLTTVNIQPFSFRLAGNP
;
A
#
# COMPACT_ATOMS: atom_id res chain seq x y z
N MET A 1 -12.24 48.09 27.94
CA MET A 1 -12.50 47.33 26.71
C MET A 1 -11.68 47.82 25.48
N LYS A 2 -11.65 49.10 25.10
CA LYS A 2 -10.96 49.56 23.88
C LYS A 2 -9.40 49.40 23.88
N LYS A 3 -8.74 49.42 25.04
CA LYS A 3 -7.28 49.21 25.13
C LYS A 3 -6.93 47.69 24.94
N GLY A 4 -7.67 46.76 25.52
CA GLY A 4 -7.47 45.34 25.35
C GLY A 4 -7.64 44.90 23.87
N LEU A 5 -8.69 45.40 23.21
CA LEU A 5 -8.95 45.11 21.79
C LEU A 5 -7.80 45.60 20.87
N LYS A 6 -7.19 46.77 21.16
CA LYS A 6 -6.03 47.27 20.40
C LYS A 6 -4.79 46.40 20.62
N ILE A 7 -4.53 45.98 21.86
CA ILE A 7 -3.38 45.10 22.16
C ILE A 7 -3.56 43.73 21.45
N THR A 8 -4.75 43.15 21.49
CA THR A 8 -5.04 41.91 20.79
C THR A 8 -4.89 42.07 19.28
N ALA A 9 -5.38 43.18 18.69
CA ALA A 9 -5.23 43.44 17.25
C ALA A 9 -3.76 43.64 16.84
N ILE A 10 -2.96 44.30 17.66
CA ILE A 10 -1.51 44.47 17.40
C ILE A 10 -0.81 43.12 17.52
N ALA A 11 -1.08 42.33 18.57
CA ALA A 11 -0.51 41.02 18.74
C ALA A 11 -0.86 40.06 17.57
N LEU A 12 -2.10 40.09 17.11
CA LEU A 12 -2.53 39.34 15.93
C LEU A 12 -1.82 39.80 14.65
N GLY A 13 -1.66 41.13 14.47
CA GLY A 13 -0.92 41.71 13.35
C GLY A 13 0.56 41.33 13.35
N VAL A 14 1.21 41.33 14.51
CA VAL A 14 2.59 40.87 14.67
C VAL A 14 2.72 39.38 14.40
N LEU A 15 1.78 38.57 14.89
CA LEU A 15 1.75 37.12 14.62
C LEU A 15 1.62 36.83 13.12
N LEU A 16 0.71 37.51 12.44
CA LEU A 16 0.52 37.37 10.99
C LEU A 16 1.77 37.82 10.22
N LEU A 17 2.40 38.91 10.65
CA LEU A 17 3.66 39.38 10.04
C LEU A 17 4.78 38.36 10.22
N LEU A 18 4.95 37.81 11.42
CA LEU A 18 5.90 36.73 11.68
C LEU A 18 5.64 35.51 10.81
N MET A 19 4.38 35.06 10.68
CA MET A 19 4.01 33.95 9.81
C MET A 19 4.34 34.18 8.33
N LEU A 20 4.43 35.45 7.90
CA LEU A 20 4.84 35.79 6.53
C LEU A 20 6.36 35.84 6.36
N ILE A 21 7.11 36.28 7.37
CA ILE A 21 8.56 36.52 7.28
C ILE A 21 9.36 35.24 7.61
N LEU A 22 8.94 34.47 8.63
CA LEU A 22 9.67 33.28 9.09
C LEU A 22 9.97 32.27 7.98
N PRO A 23 9.05 31.92 7.07
CA PRO A 23 9.34 31.01 5.98
C PRO A 23 10.56 31.39 5.13
N PHE A 24 10.68 32.68 4.82
CA PHE A 24 11.81 33.17 4.03
C PHE A 24 13.14 33.12 4.79
N ALA A 25 13.11 33.40 6.12
CA ALA A 25 14.31 33.36 6.95
C ALA A 25 14.85 31.92 7.12
N PHE A 26 13.99 30.90 7.15
CA PHE A 26 14.41 29.54 7.44
C PHE A 26 14.60 28.67 6.20
N ARG A 27 14.13 29.10 5.02
CA ARG A 27 14.20 28.32 3.76
C ARG A 27 15.58 27.76 3.49
N GLY A 28 16.62 28.61 3.54
CA GLY A 28 18.00 28.19 3.24
C GLY A 28 18.56 27.18 4.24
N LYS A 29 18.21 27.31 5.53
CA LYS A 29 18.63 26.35 6.56
C LYS A 29 17.97 25.00 6.35
N ILE A 30 16.65 24.97 6.09
CA ILE A 30 15.90 23.72 5.87
C ILE A 30 16.34 23.03 4.58
N GLU A 31 16.57 23.78 3.50
CA GLU A 31 17.12 23.22 2.26
C GLU A 31 18.49 22.57 2.49
N SER A 32 19.36 23.23 3.27
CA SER A 32 20.66 22.67 3.65
C SER A 32 20.54 21.38 4.48
N ILE A 33 19.61 21.35 5.45
CA ILE A 33 19.35 20.15 6.27
C ILE A 33 18.88 19.00 5.37
N VAL A 34 17.87 19.22 4.54
CA VAL A 34 17.33 18.19 3.64
C VAL A 34 18.42 17.61 2.74
N LYS A 35 19.21 18.46 2.09
CA LYS A 35 20.29 18.02 1.22
C LYS A 35 21.43 17.34 1.98
N THR A 36 21.80 17.84 3.15
CA THR A 36 22.91 17.29 3.94
C THR A 36 22.54 15.94 4.56
N GLU A 37 21.40 15.86 5.24
CA GLU A 37 20.98 14.63 5.89
C GLU A 37 20.57 13.57 4.85
N GLY A 38 19.87 13.95 3.79
CA GLY A 38 19.58 13.03 2.70
C GLY A 38 20.83 12.42 2.05
N ASN A 39 21.85 13.23 1.76
CA ASN A 39 23.11 12.72 1.18
C ASN A 39 23.93 11.85 2.17
N LYS A 40 23.76 12.06 3.48
CA LYS A 40 24.40 11.20 4.49
C LYS A 40 23.75 9.82 4.54
N MET A 41 22.41 9.78 4.52
CA MET A 41 21.62 8.56 4.72
C MET A 41 21.46 7.75 3.43
N LEU A 42 21.41 8.40 2.27
CA LEU A 42 21.05 7.76 1.01
C LEU A 42 22.30 7.39 0.18
N ASN A 43 22.29 6.16 -0.34
CA ASN A 43 23.11 5.69 -1.44
C ASN A 43 22.34 5.86 -2.75
N ALA A 44 21.88 7.10 -3.02
CA ALA A 44 21.06 7.46 -4.14
C ALA A 44 21.27 8.91 -4.52
N GLN A 45 20.84 9.28 -5.72
CA GLN A 45 20.80 10.68 -6.16
C GLN A 45 19.36 11.19 -6.02
N PHE A 46 19.19 12.36 -5.45
CA PHE A 46 17.89 13.02 -5.41
C PHE A 46 18.04 14.53 -5.62
N ASP A 47 17.01 15.15 -6.14
CA ASP A 47 16.89 16.60 -6.23
C ASP A 47 15.42 17.01 -6.25
N PHE A 48 15.17 18.31 -6.14
CA PHE A 48 13.84 18.93 -6.22
C PHE A 48 13.97 20.34 -6.81
N ARG A 49 12.93 20.80 -7.51
CA ARG A 49 12.95 22.12 -8.15
C ARG A 49 12.86 23.25 -7.14
N SER A 50 11.99 23.14 -6.14
CA SER A 50 11.82 24.18 -5.12
C SER A 50 11.44 23.59 -3.78
N LEU A 51 11.84 24.31 -2.73
CA LEU A 51 11.42 24.07 -1.36
C LEU A 51 10.61 25.29 -0.89
N ASP A 52 9.37 25.06 -0.45
CA ASP A 52 8.49 26.09 0.08
C ASP A 52 8.06 25.74 1.50
N ILE A 53 7.90 26.79 2.33
CA ILE A 53 7.50 26.67 3.72
C ILE A 53 6.22 27.47 3.93
N SER A 54 5.22 26.84 4.56
CA SER A 54 3.95 27.49 4.90
C SER A 54 3.60 27.22 6.36
N LEU A 55 3.30 28.27 7.11
CA LEU A 55 2.79 28.20 8.48
C LEU A 55 1.26 28.11 8.56
N PHE A 56 0.55 28.17 7.42
CA PHE A 56 -0.91 28.17 7.38
C PHE A 56 -1.50 26.80 7.01
N ARG A 57 -0.79 26.03 6.17
CA ARG A 57 -1.30 24.77 5.58
C ARG A 57 -1.57 23.69 6.63
N ASN A 58 -0.76 23.61 7.70
CA ASN A 58 -0.88 22.61 8.78
C ASN A 58 -0.73 23.25 10.18
N PHE A 59 -1.19 24.48 10.37
CA PHE A 59 -1.10 25.20 11.64
C PHE A 59 -1.56 24.34 12.84
N PRO A 60 -0.86 24.33 13.99
CA PRO A 60 0.29 25.15 14.36
C PRO A 60 1.66 24.66 13.84
N LYS A 61 1.74 23.51 13.17
CA LYS A 61 2.98 23.00 12.57
C LYS A 61 3.26 23.66 11.22
N ALA A 62 4.52 23.76 10.85
CA ALA A 62 4.92 24.23 9.53
C ALA A 62 4.76 23.12 8.49
N SER A 63 4.39 23.48 7.26
CA SER A 63 4.48 22.61 6.11
C SER A 63 5.75 22.93 5.33
N ILE A 64 6.57 21.93 5.08
CA ILE A 64 7.65 21.97 4.10
C ILE A 64 7.14 21.23 2.87
N THR A 65 7.22 21.88 1.72
CA THR A 65 6.81 21.30 0.43
C THR A 65 8.03 21.27 -0.49
N LEU A 66 8.38 20.09 -0.98
CA LEU A 66 9.33 19.89 -2.06
C LEU A 66 8.52 19.69 -3.35
N SER A 67 8.80 20.52 -4.37
CA SER A 67 8.14 20.41 -5.67
C SER A 67 9.06 19.75 -6.68
N ASP A 68 8.48 18.88 -7.54
CA ASP A 68 9.18 18.11 -8.56
C ASP A 68 10.39 17.35 -7.98
N PHE A 69 10.11 16.63 -6.87
CA PHE A 69 11.09 15.76 -6.24
C PHE A 69 11.34 14.52 -7.08
N TRP A 70 12.58 14.11 -7.20
CA TRP A 70 12.94 12.83 -7.77
C TRP A 70 14.06 12.15 -6.96
N LEU A 71 14.01 10.81 -6.98
CA LEU A 71 14.99 9.92 -6.38
C LEU A 71 15.38 8.86 -7.40
N ARG A 72 16.67 8.67 -7.61
CA ARG A 72 17.24 7.71 -8.55
C ARG A 72 18.32 6.89 -7.86
N GLY A 73 18.39 5.61 -8.16
CA GLY A 73 19.45 4.74 -7.67
C GLY A 73 20.82 5.10 -8.26
N VAL A 74 21.82 4.32 -7.88
CA VAL A 74 23.20 4.42 -8.37
C VAL A 74 23.58 3.12 -9.09
N GLY A 75 24.70 3.13 -9.83
CA GLY A 75 25.20 1.94 -10.53
C GLY A 75 24.22 1.47 -11.62
N GLU A 76 23.76 0.23 -11.52
CA GLU A 76 22.84 -0.35 -12.51
C GLU A 76 21.49 0.35 -12.57
N PHE A 77 21.09 1.06 -11.51
CA PHE A 77 19.84 1.82 -11.41
C PHE A 77 19.99 3.32 -11.71
N GLU A 78 21.16 3.77 -12.19
CA GLU A 78 21.39 5.21 -12.43
C GLU A 78 20.50 5.80 -13.54
N ASN A 79 19.99 4.96 -14.46
CA ASN A 79 19.08 5.36 -15.52
C ASN A 79 17.60 5.17 -15.16
N ASP A 80 17.31 4.55 -13.99
CA ASP A 80 15.96 4.26 -13.52
C ASP A 80 15.59 5.20 -12.37
N THR A 81 14.56 6.02 -12.59
CA THR A 81 14.03 6.87 -11.54
C THR A 81 13.06 6.06 -10.68
N LEU A 82 13.47 5.80 -9.43
CA LEU A 82 12.65 5.08 -8.45
C LEU A 82 11.39 5.87 -8.10
N VAL A 83 11.55 7.17 -7.77
CA VAL A 83 10.44 8.04 -7.38
C VAL A 83 10.52 9.35 -8.15
N GLN A 84 9.39 9.78 -8.69
CA GLN A 84 9.19 11.13 -9.21
C GLN A 84 7.86 11.64 -8.66
N ALA A 85 7.91 12.64 -7.78
CA ALA A 85 6.73 13.20 -7.14
C ALA A 85 6.55 14.67 -7.52
N GLY A 86 5.33 15.07 -7.87
CA GLY A 86 4.99 16.47 -8.11
C GLY A 86 5.14 17.29 -6.84
N GLU A 87 4.64 16.78 -5.71
CA GLU A 87 4.83 17.39 -4.38
C GLU A 87 5.11 16.33 -3.32
N VAL A 88 6.08 16.62 -2.44
CA VAL A 88 6.29 15.93 -1.17
C VAL A 88 6.10 16.94 -0.05
N VAL A 89 5.13 16.73 0.83
CA VAL A 89 4.78 17.66 1.91
C VAL A 89 5.03 17.00 3.25
N ALA A 90 5.83 17.63 4.09
CA ALA A 90 6.02 17.25 5.49
C ALA A 90 5.42 18.31 6.43
N ALA A 91 4.68 17.90 7.46
CA ALA A 91 4.31 18.77 8.57
C ALA A 91 5.29 18.56 9.73
N ILE A 92 5.98 19.61 10.09
CA ILE A 92 7.08 19.58 11.06
C ILE A 92 6.88 20.64 12.15
N ASP A 93 7.32 20.35 13.37
CA ASP A 93 7.48 21.36 14.40
C ASP A 93 8.72 22.20 14.09
N LEU A 94 8.53 23.50 13.82
CA LEU A 94 9.64 24.39 13.51
C LEU A 94 10.66 24.52 14.65
N LEU A 95 10.24 24.39 15.90
CA LEU A 95 11.15 24.50 17.04
C LEU A 95 12.11 23.31 17.11
N SER A 96 11.68 22.14 16.63
CA SER A 96 12.55 20.96 16.56
C SER A 96 13.75 21.13 15.62
N LEU A 97 13.67 22.05 14.66
CA LEU A 97 14.80 22.37 13.75
C LEU A 97 15.96 23.08 14.44
N PHE A 98 15.76 23.59 15.65
CA PHE A 98 16.76 24.37 16.42
C PHE A 98 17.18 23.66 17.72
N GLY A 99 16.56 22.52 18.04
CA GLY A 99 16.89 21.71 19.22
C GLY A 99 17.84 20.55 18.85
N ASP A 100 18.42 19.94 19.87
CA ASP A 100 19.29 18.76 19.74
C ASP A 100 18.50 17.44 19.83
N SER A 101 17.16 17.50 19.94
CA SER A 101 16.28 16.35 20.18
C SER A 101 15.69 15.69 18.91
N GLY A 102 16.22 16.06 17.73
CA GLY A 102 15.78 15.56 16.43
C GLY A 102 14.58 16.33 15.83
N TYR A 103 14.19 15.97 14.61
CA TYR A 103 13.15 16.65 13.83
C TYR A 103 11.79 15.98 14.02
N ASP A 104 10.80 16.68 14.60
CA ASP A 104 9.43 16.17 14.81
C ASP A 104 8.61 16.28 13.51
N ILE A 105 8.46 15.16 12.81
CA ILE A 105 7.63 15.04 11.60
C ILE A 105 6.35 14.29 11.95
N SER A 106 5.20 14.95 11.84
CA SER A 106 3.90 14.38 12.19
C SER A 106 3.04 13.97 11.00
N LYS A 107 3.32 14.49 9.81
CA LYS A 107 2.60 14.16 8.57
C LYS A 107 3.56 14.13 7.41
N ILE A 108 3.38 13.11 6.56
CA ILE A 108 3.99 13.05 5.23
C ILE A 108 2.86 12.90 4.21
N GLN A 109 2.93 13.65 3.12
CA GLN A 109 1.99 13.56 2.00
C GLN A 109 2.77 13.60 0.70
N ILE A 110 2.45 12.68 -0.21
CA ILE A 110 3.08 12.54 -1.53
C ILE A 110 1.97 12.66 -2.58
N GLU A 111 2.15 13.57 -3.53
CA GLU A 111 1.14 13.86 -4.55
C GLU A 111 1.70 13.76 -5.97
N ASN A 112 0.86 13.28 -6.90
CA ASN A 112 1.18 13.19 -8.33
C ASN A 112 2.49 12.44 -8.57
N THR A 113 2.57 11.23 -8.05
CA THR A 113 3.79 10.44 -7.97
C THR A 113 3.82 9.33 -9.00
N ARG A 114 5.00 9.13 -9.61
CA ARG A 114 5.37 7.90 -10.30
C ARG A 114 6.40 7.17 -9.46
N LEU A 115 6.12 5.92 -9.12
CA LEU A 115 7.04 5.03 -8.44
C LEU A 115 7.31 3.83 -9.34
N HIS A 116 8.58 3.55 -9.59
CA HIS A 116 9.00 2.41 -10.40
C HIS A 116 9.95 1.52 -9.58
N ALA A 117 9.37 0.52 -8.94
CA ALA A 117 10.09 -0.47 -8.16
C ALA A 117 10.54 -1.63 -9.04
N ILE A 118 11.83 -1.91 -9.06
CA ILE A 118 12.45 -2.96 -9.90
C ILE A 118 13.22 -3.92 -9.02
N VAL A 119 13.03 -5.22 -9.25
CA VAL A 119 13.93 -6.28 -8.78
C VAL A 119 14.64 -6.86 -10.00
N LEU A 120 15.97 -6.83 -10.00
CA LEU A 120 16.78 -7.43 -11.07
C LEU A 120 16.70 -8.95 -11.06
N ALA A 121 17.13 -9.59 -12.13
CA ALA A 121 17.14 -11.06 -12.24
C ALA A 121 18.04 -11.75 -11.18
N ASP A 122 18.99 -11.02 -10.61
CA ASP A 122 19.84 -11.47 -9.50
C ASP A 122 19.27 -11.17 -8.09
N GLY A 123 18.05 -10.62 -8.03
CA GLY A 123 17.33 -10.34 -6.79
C GLY A 123 17.58 -8.98 -6.16
N ARG A 124 18.46 -8.13 -6.73
CA ARG A 124 18.76 -6.81 -6.18
C ARG A 124 17.61 -5.83 -6.48
N PRO A 125 17.02 -5.16 -5.46
CA PRO A 125 15.98 -4.17 -5.64
C PRO A 125 16.56 -2.76 -5.85
N ASN A 126 15.85 -1.91 -6.61
CA ASN A 126 16.26 -0.52 -6.82
C ASN A 126 15.86 0.42 -5.65
N TRP A 127 15.10 -0.06 -4.67
CA TRP A 127 14.71 0.70 -3.49
C TRP A 127 15.61 0.49 -2.27
N ASP A 128 16.63 -0.36 -2.37
CA ASP A 128 17.68 -0.45 -1.37
C ASP A 128 18.65 0.75 -1.54
N VAL A 129 18.11 1.91 -1.18
CA VAL A 129 18.79 3.20 -1.36
C VAL A 129 19.38 3.74 -0.06
N MET A 130 19.24 3.03 1.06
CA MET A 130 19.86 3.42 2.31
C MET A 130 21.34 3.02 2.33
N LYS A 131 22.20 3.88 2.86
CA LYS A 131 23.58 3.47 3.14
C LYS A 131 23.57 2.48 4.31
N PRO A 132 24.37 1.40 4.23
CA PRO A 132 24.55 0.52 5.38
C PRO A 132 25.15 1.34 6.52
N ASP A 133 24.62 1.18 7.72
CA ASP A 133 25.17 1.80 8.91
C ASP A 133 26.62 1.37 9.10
N SER A 134 27.56 2.33 9.10
CA SER A 134 29.00 2.07 9.24
C SER A 134 29.40 1.63 10.65
N THR A 135 28.44 1.31 11.52
CA THR A 135 28.66 0.93 12.93
C THR A 135 28.41 -0.54 13.26
N SER A 136 28.08 -1.39 12.27
CA SER A 136 28.07 -2.85 12.51
C SER A 136 29.44 -3.47 12.32
N THR A 137 30.36 -3.19 13.22
CA THR A 137 31.51 -4.06 13.52
C THR A 137 31.14 -4.85 14.76
N ASP A 138 31.07 -6.17 14.63
CA ASP A 138 30.87 -7.18 15.66
C ASP A 138 31.21 -6.69 17.08
N THR A 139 30.19 -6.39 17.89
CA THR A 139 30.28 -6.50 19.35
C THR A 139 28.86 -6.58 19.92
N GLU A 140 28.69 -7.54 20.81
CA GLU A 140 27.51 -7.94 21.56
C GLU A 140 26.77 -6.78 22.21
N GLU A 141 25.42 -6.86 22.21
CA GLU A 141 24.46 -6.29 23.14
C GLU A 141 24.75 -4.89 23.69
N GLU A 142 24.41 -3.85 22.94
CA GLU A 142 24.02 -2.57 23.53
C GLU A 142 22.71 -2.10 22.92
N GLU A 143 21.82 -1.66 23.80
CA GLU A 143 20.51 -1.06 23.50
C GLU A 143 20.66 -0.07 22.35
N THR A 144 20.02 -0.33 21.21
CA THR A 144 19.98 0.58 20.08
C THR A 144 19.22 1.84 20.45
N THR A 145 19.94 2.83 20.98
CA THR A 145 19.46 4.19 20.95
C THR A 145 19.40 4.58 19.48
N ASP A 146 18.20 4.76 18.97
CA ASP A 146 17.93 5.26 17.63
C ASP A 146 18.55 6.66 17.48
N ASP A 147 19.79 6.70 16.98
CA ASP A 147 20.59 7.91 16.79
C ASP A 147 20.18 8.65 15.50
N SER A 148 19.00 8.31 14.95
CA SER A 148 18.42 9.03 13.82
C SER A 148 18.11 10.48 14.21
N PRO A 149 18.61 11.47 13.47
CA PRO A 149 18.30 12.87 13.71
C PRO A 149 16.80 13.18 13.48
N PHE A 150 16.04 12.23 12.91
CA PHE A 150 14.62 12.37 12.68
C PHE A 150 13.82 11.61 13.74
N LYS A 151 13.19 12.34 14.64
CA LYS A 151 12.18 11.80 15.52
C LYS A 151 10.85 11.75 14.76
N ILE A 152 10.57 10.63 14.10
CA ILE A 152 9.36 10.48 13.29
C ILE A 152 8.21 10.11 14.23
N GLN A 153 7.43 11.10 14.67
CA GLN A 153 6.15 10.93 15.36
C GLN A 153 5.02 10.98 14.32
N LEU A 154 5.10 10.13 13.32
CA LEU A 154 4.19 10.15 12.18
C LEU A 154 2.77 9.77 12.64
N GLN A 155 1.83 10.71 12.50
CA GLN A 155 0.42 10.53 12.80
C GLN A 155 -0.43 10.36 11.54
N ARG A 156 0.12 10.76 10.39
CA ARG A 156 -0.61 10.75 9.14
C ARG A 156 0.31 10.58 7.93
N PHE A 157 0.03 9.57 7.14
CA PHE A 157 0.66 9.35 5.84
C PHE A 157 -0.40 9.40 4.74
N VAL A 158 -0.19 10.19 3.70
CA VAL A 158 -1.15 10.43 2.63
C VAL A 158 -0.48 10.24 1.26
N ILE A 159 -1.11 9.46 0.43
CA ILE A 159 -0.76 9.32 -0.99
C ILE A 159 -1.93 9.87 -1.80
N LYS A 160 -1.64 10.69 -2.82
CA LYS A 160 -2.63 11.19 -3.77
C LYS A 160 -2.13 11.05 -5.20
N ASN A 161 -2.95 10.43 -6.02
CA ASN A 161 -2.68 10.25 -7.46
C ASN A 161 -1.28 9.66 -7.71
N MET A 162 -1.01 8.48 -7.15
CA MET A 162 0.23 7.75 -7.40
C MET A 162 0.02 6.68 -8.48
N ASN A 163 0.93 6.62 -9.44
CA ASN A 163 1.08 5.50 -10.34
C ASN A 163 2.31 4.70 -9.92
N LEU A 164 2.13 3.41 -9.67
CA LEU A 164 3.18 2.51 -9.20
C LEU A 164 3.35 1.37 -10.18
N ILE A 165 4.58 1.15 -10.62
CA ILE A 165 4.98 -0.05 -11.37
C ILE A 165 5.93 -0.86 -10.47
N TYR A 166 5.64 -2.14 -10.32
CA TYR A 166 6.50 -3.14 -9.71
C TYR A 166 6.92 -4.16 -10.78
N ASP A 167 8.21 -4.22 -11.08
CA ASP A 167 8.80 -5.10 -12.10
C ASP A 167 9.82 -6.03 -11.44
N ASP A 168 9.38 -7.20 -11.04
CA ASP A 168 10.22 -8.22 -10.45
C ASP A 168 10.64 -9.24 -11.52
N ARG A 169 11.85 -9.06 -12.00
CA ARG A 169 12.45 -9.89 -13.06
C ARG A 169 12.94 -11.22 -12.52
N GLN A 170 13.25 -11.33 -11.24
CA GLN A 170 13.63 -12.58 -10.59
C GLN A 170 12.41 -13.48 -10.40
N GLY A 171 11.33 -12.94 -9.81
CA GLY A 171 10.10 -13.67 -9.57
C GLY A 171 9.15 -13.75 -10.78
N ASN A 172 9.49 -13.10 -11.92
CA ASN A 172 8.62 -12.94 -13.08
C ASN A 172 7.23 -12.36 -12.71
N MET A 173 7.22 -11.38 -11.81
CA MET A 173 6.01 -10.69 -11.37
C MET A 173 5.99 -9.25 -11.88
N TYR A 174 4.82 -8.78 -12.26
CA TYR A 174 4.61 -7.40 -12.72
C TYR A 174 3.29 -6.88 -12.17
N ALA A 175 3.33 -5.68 -11.57
CA ALA A 175 2.13 -4.95 -11.17
C ALA A 175 2.17 -3.52 -11.71
N ASP A 176 1.02 -3.05 -12.23
CA ASP A 176 0.79 -1.66 -12.65
C ASP A 176 -0.45 -1.16 -11.89
N ILE A 177 -0.23 -0.24 -10.96
CA ILE A 177 -1.26 0.39 -10.14
C ILE A 177 -1.41 1.84 -10.59
N ARG A 178 -2.64 2.24 -10.94
CA ARG A 178 -2.92 3.58 -11.44
C ARG A 178 -3.84 4.32 -10.48
N ASN A 179 -3.53 5.61 -10.32
CA ASN A 179 -4.30 6.54 -9.50
C ASN A 179 -4.56 5.99 -8.08
N LEU A 180 -3.49 5.51 -7.43
CA LEU A 180 -3.55 5.10 -6.03
C LEU A 180 -3.72 6.34 -5.15
N ASN A 181 -4.78 6.34 -4.35
CA ASN A 181 -5.00 7.26 -3.24
C ASN A 181 -5.00 6.45 -1.95
N ALA A 182 -4.25 6.89 -0.95
CA ALA A 182 -4.20 6.19 0.33
C ALA A 182 -4.05 7.17 1.50
N LEU A 183 -4.67 6.81 2.61
CA LEU A 183 -4.56 7.50 3.88
C LEU A 183 -4.30 6.46 4.97
N CYS A 184 -3.20 6.63 5.68
CA CYS A 184 -2.94 5.95 6.93
C CYS A 184 -2.88 7.00 8.05
N SER A 185 -3.61 6.79 9.14
CA SER A 185 -3.60 7.69 10.29
C SER A 185 -3.62 6.90 11.59
N GLY A 186 -2.91 7.42 12.59
CA GLY A 186 -2.70 6.82 13.90
C GLY A 186 -1.35 7.27 14.45
N ASP A 187 -1.01 6.87 15.65
CA ASP A 187 0.29 7.19 16.26
C ASP A 187 1.30 6.10 15.88
N LEU A 188 2.05 6.33 14.80
CA LEU A 188 3.09 5.42 14.32
C LEU A 188 4.39 5.47 15.15
N GLY A 189 4.45 6.37 16.16
CA GLY A 189 5.58 6.46 17.09
C GLY A 189 5.38 5.69 18.39
N SER A 190 4.22 5.05 18.60
CA SER A 190 3.90 4.27 19.81
C SER A 190 4.02 2.79 19.54
N ASP A 191 4.50 2.02 20.50
CA ASP A 191 4.63 0.56 20.42
C ASP A 191 3.29 -0.13 20.11
N ARG A 192 2.16 0.46 20.53
CA ARG A 192 0.80 -0.03 20.28
C ARG A 192 -0.12 1.10 19.90
N THR A 193 -0.81 0.91 18.79
CA THR A 193 -1.72 1.92 18.24
C THR A 193 -2.81 1.27 17.38
N THR A 194 -3.92 1.99 17.20
CA THR A 194 -4.90 1.65 16.17
C THR A 194 -4.66 2.55 14.96
N LEU A 195 -4.26 1.96 13.86
CA LEU A 195 -4.10 2.62 12.56
C LEU A 195 -5.40 2.56 11.79
N LYS A 196 -5.80 3.69 11.19
CA LYS A 196 -6.90 3.76 10.23
C LYS A 196 -6.31 3.82 8.83
N LEU A 197 -6.61 2.82 8.04
CA LEU A 197 -6.17 2.71 6.65
C LEU A 197 -7.36 2.85 5.72
N GLU A 198 -7.23 3.70 4.72
CA GLU A 198 -8.16 3.80 3.60
C GLU A 198 -7.34 3.93 2.32
N ALA A 199 -7.59 3.07 1.34
CA ALA A 199 -6.88 3.11 0.06
C ALA A 199 -7.81 2.72 -1.08
N GLU A 200 -7.61 3.37 -2.22
CA GLU A 200 -8.31 3.07 -3.47
C GLU A 200 -7.37 3.19 -4.66
N THR A 201 -7.63 2.41 -5.69
CA THR A 201 -6.94 2.52 -6.97
C THR A 201 -7.94 2.41 -8.12
N GLU A 202 -7.73 3.21 -9.15
CA GLU A 202 -8.56 3.18 -10.36
C GLU A 202 -8.36 1.90 -11.16
N ALA A 203 -7.12 1.42 -11.25
CA ALA A 203 -6.79 0.22 -11.99
C ALA A 203 -5.55 -0.48 -11.41
N LEU A 204 -5.68 -1.79 -11.18
CA LEU A 204 -4.57 -2.69 -10.88
C LEU A 204 -4.48 -3.74 -11.99
N THR A 205 -3.34 -3.85 -12.62
CA THR A 205 -2.97 -4.99 -13.45
C THR A 205 -1.89 -5.79 -12.75
N TYR A 206 -2.10 -7.08 -12.56
CA TYR A 206 -1.12 -7.99 -11.97
C TYR A 206 -0.86 -9.17 -12.90
N LYS A 207 0.40 -9.43 -13.16
CA LYS A 207 0.86 -10.55 -14.00
C LYS A 207 1.88 -11.38 -13.23
N MET A 208 1.83 -12.68 -13.40
CA MET A 208 2.84 -13.61 -12.91
C MET A 208 3.19 -14.60 -14.02
N SER A 209 4.47 -14.75 -14.31
CA SER A 209 4.99 -15.58 -15.43
C SER A 209 4.32 -15.23 -16.76
N GLY A 210 4.05 -13.95 -17.00
CA GLY A 210 3.40 -13.43 -18.22
C GLY A 210 1.87 -13.60 -18.26
N ILE A 211 1.27 -14.33 -17.32
CA ILE A 211 -0.18 -14.54 -17.23
C ILE A 211 -0.82 -13.39 -16.45
N PRO A 212 -1.76 -12.63 -17.02
CA PRO A 212 -2.48 -11.58 -16.32
C PRO A 212 -3.56 -12.17 -15.41
N PHE A 213 -3.32 -12.19 -14.10
CA PHE A 213 -4.29 -12.62 -13.09
C PHE A 213 -5.34 -11.53 -12.81
N LEU A 214 -4.91 -10.26 -12.81
CA LEU A 214 -5.81 -9.11 -12.74
C LEU A 214 -5.52 -8.17 -13.92
N SER A 215 -6.57 -7.60 -14.51
CA SER A 215 -6.47 -6.63 -15.60
C SER A 215 -7.38 -5.45 -15.32
N ASN A 216 -6.77 -4.28 -15.06
CA ASN A 216 -7.47 -3.04 -14.75
C ASN A 216 -8.53 -3.20 -13.64
N ALA A 217 -8.24 -4.00 -12.61
CA ALA A 217 -9.13 -4.20 -11.49
C ALA A 217 -9.17 -2.95 -10.60
N ASN A 218 -10.37 -2.51 -10.22
CA ASN A 218 -10.56 -1.46 -9.23
C ASN A 218 -10.47 -2.07 -7.84
N ILE A 219 -9.70 -1.45 -6.95
CA ILE A 219 -9.59 -1.87 -5.54
C ILE A 219 -9.95 -0.70 -4.64
N TYR A 220 -10.71 -1.00 -3.60
CA TYR A 220 -10.93 -0.14 -2.45
C TYR A 220 -10.74 -0.96 -1.18
N THR A 221 -10.09 -0.38 -0.19
CA THR A 221 -10.01 -0.94 1.14
C THR A 221 -10.13 0.14 2.20
N LYS A 222 -10.84 -0.19 3.27
CA LYS A 222 -10.92 0.61 4.48
C LYS A 222 -10.88 -0.33 5.67
N MET A 223 -9.99 -0.06 6.62
CA MET A 223 -9.83 -0.92 7.79
C MET A 223 -9.23 -0.17 8.97
N ASP A 224 -9.57 -0.62 10.16
CA ASP A 224 -8.86 -0.33 11.37
C ASP A 224 -7.88 -1.48 11.65
N VAL A 225 -6.63 -1.16 11.98
CA VAL A 225 -5.57 -2.14 12.26
C VAL A 225 -5.02 -1.88 13.65
N ASP A 226 -5.23 -2.80 14.58
CA ASP A 226 -4.52 -2.77 15.86
C ASP A 226 -3.09 -3.24 15.61
N ALA A 227 -2.15 -2.30 15.67
CA ALA A 227 -0.74 -2.52 15.44
C ALA A 227 0.01 -2.61 16.78
N ASP A 228 0.67 -3.72 17.01
CA ASP A 228 1.71 -3.92 18.02
C ASP A 228 3.05 -3.81 17.31
N LEU A 229 3.58 -2.58 17.23
CA LEU A 229 4.78 -2.26 16.44
C LEU A 229 6.04 -2.85 17.07
N ALA A 230 6.05 -3.04 18.40
CA ALA A 230 7.16 -3.68 19.10
C ALA A 230 7.33 -5.16 18.72
N ASN A 231 6.21 -5.84 18.40
CA ASN A 231 6.19 -7.24 17.99
C ASN A 231 5.91 -7.43 16.48
N ASN A 232 5.82 -6.34 15.72
CA ASN A 232 5.46 -6.35 14.29
C ASN A 232 4.16 -7.14 14.00
N LYS A 233 3.17 -7.04 14.91
CA LYS A 233 1.89 -7.75 14.81
C LYS A 233 0.75 -6.81 14.50
N PHE A 234 -0.03 -7.15 13.48
CA PHE A 234 -1.12 -6.35 12.93
C PHE A 234 -2.42 -7.15 12.95
N THR A 235 -3.40 -6.68 13.71
CA THR A 235 -4.73 -7.32 13.79
C THR A 235 -5.74 -6.46 13.04
N LEU A 236 -6.39 -7.05 12.04
CA LEU A 236 -7.37 -6.39 11.17
C LEU A 236 -8.72 -6.30 11.88
N LYS A 237 -9.34 -5.12 11.85
CA LYS A 237 -10.65 -4.87 12.45
C LYS A 237 -11.47 -3.97 11.54
N ASP A 238 -12.79 -4.05 11.66
CA ASP A 238 -13.75 -3.14 11.04
C ASP A 238 -13.39 -2.80 9.58
N ASN A 239 -13.20 -3.85 8.77
CA ASN A 239 -12.68 -3.67 7.43
C ASN A 239 -13.74 -3.91 6.34
N GLU A 240 -13.51 -3.22 5.24
CA GLU A 240 -14.18 -3.37 3.98
C GLU A 240 -13.11 -3.52 2.89
N PHE A 241 -13.21 -4.57 2.12
CA PHE A 241 -12.38 -4.77 0.93
C PHE A 241 -13.28 -4.93 -0.28
N ARG A 242 -12.99 -4.21 -1.36
CA ARG A 242 -13.68 -4.35 -2.65
C ARG A 242 -12.70 -4.59 -3.77
N LEU A 243 -12.98 -5.58 -4.58
CA LEU A 243 -12.27 -5.87 -5.82
C LEU A 243 -13.29 -5.85 -6.96
N ASN A 244 -13.26 -4.84 -7.80
CA ASN A 244 -14.33 -4.55 -8.76
C ASN A 244 -15.68 -4.43 -8.03
N ALA A 245 -16.66 -5.26 -8.38
CA ALA A 245 -17.97 -5.31 -7.72
C ALA A 245 -18.04 -6.30 -6.55
N ILE A 246 -16.96 -7.04 -6.27
CA ILE A 246 -16.92 -8.03 -5.18
C ILE A 246 -16.54 -7.33 -3.88
N GLN A 247 -17.41 -7.44 -2.89
CA GLN A 247 -17.18 -6.95 -1.55
C GLN A 247 -16.86 -8.11 -0.61
N ALA A 248 -15.80 -7.96 0.19
CA ALA A 248 -15.34 -8.93 1.17
C ALA A 248 -14.97 -8.27 2.50
N GLY A 249 -15.04 -9.06 3.57
CA GLY A 249 -14.41 -8.76 4.85
C GLY A 249 -13.20 -9.67 5.06
N ILE A 250 -12.16 -9.15 5.72
CA ILE A 250 -10.95 -9.90 6.07
C ILE A 250 -10.73 -9.80 7.57
N ASP A 251 -10.86 -10.90 8.29
CA ASP A 251 -10.62 -10.97 9.73
C ASP A 251 -9.30 -11.69 10.02
N GLY A 252 -8.65 -11.29 11.11
CA GLY A 252 -7.48 -12.00 11.60
C GLY A 252 -6.27 -11.11 11.85
N TRP A 253 -5.09 -11.71 11.78
CA TRP A 253 -3.84 -11.01 12.10
C TRP A 253 -2.67 -11.54 11.26
N VAL A 254 -1.64 -10.68 11.14
CA VAL A 254 -0.33 -10.98 10.56
C VAL A 254 0.75 -10.53 11.53
N GLU A 255 1.81 -11.31 11.69
CA GLU A 255 2.99 -11.00 12.50
C GLU A 255 4.24 -11.23 11.65
N LEU A 256 5.04 -10.17 11.46
CA LEU A 256 6.26 -10.21 10.66
C LEU A 256 7.43 -10.65 11.55
N LYS A 257 7.98 -11.81 11.25
CA LYS A 257 9.16 -12.40 11.91
C LYS A 257 10.20 -12.72 10.85
N ASP A 258 11.42 -12.27 11.02
CA ASP A 258 12.50 -12.67 10.10
C ASP A 258 12.99 -14.09 10.45
N PRO A 259 13.00 -15.06 9.49
CA PRO A 259 12.58 -14.97 8.09
C PRO A 259 11.11 -15.35 7.83
N ALA A 260 10.27 -15.50 8.84
CA ALA A 260 8.91 -16.00 8.73
C ALA A 260 7.86 -14.88 8.76
N ILE A 261 6.71 -15.13 8.15
CA ILE A 261 5.49 -14.34 8.32
C ILE A 261 4.43 -15.26 8.90
N ASP A 262 4.03 -15.03 10.17
CA ASP A 262 2.97 -15.78 10.81
C ASP A 262 1.61 -15.09 10.55
N MET A 263 0.57 -15.88 10.30
CA MET A 263 -0.75 -15.33 10.03
C MET A 263 -1.90 -16.26 10.42
N ASP A 264 -3.04 -15.65 10.72
CA ASP A 264 -4.35 -16.33 10.81
C ASP A 264 -5.38 -15.36 10.22
N LEU A 265 -5.73 -15.56 8.95
CA LEU A 265 -6.60 -14.67 8.18
C LEU A 265 -7.81 -15.45 7.65
N LYS A 266 -8.95 -14.79 7.63
CA LYS A 266 -10.19 -15.30 7.03
C LYS A 266 -10.81 -14.23 6.15
N LEU A 267 -11.16 -14.61 4.94
CA LEU A 267 -11.86 -13.78 3.96
C LEU A 267 -13.24 -14.37 3.70
N ASN A 268 -14.27 -13.54 3.75
CA ASN A 268 -15.63 -13.92 3.41
C ASN A 268 -16.21 -12.85 2.48
N THR A 269 -16.82 -13.30 1.37
CA THR A 269 -17.63 -12.42 0.53
C THR A 269 -19.10 -12.54 0.91
N ASN A 270 -19.86 -11.46 0.70
CA ASN A 270 -21.29 -11.56 0.56
C ASN A 270 -21.63 -12.38 -0.70
N GLU A 271 -22.90 -12.78 -0.85
CA GLU A 271 -23.38 -13.35 -2.10
C GLU A 271 -23.27 -12.29 -3.21
N VAL A 272 -22.53 -12.61 -4.27
CA VAL A 272 -22.29 -11.73 -5.42
C VAL A 272 -22.88 -12.34 -6.68
N GLY A 273 -23.14 -11.55 -7.70
CA GLY A 273 -23.58 -12.07 -8.98
C GLY A 273 -22.48 -12.89 -9.67
N PHE A 274 -22.90 -13.85 -10.46
CA PHE A 274 -21.95 -14.71 -11.21
C PHE A 274 -21.07 -13.91 -12.18
N LYS A 275 -21.58 -12.82 -12.74
CA LYS A 275 -20.81 -11.90 -13.59
C LYS A 275 -19.58 -11.32 -12.89
N GLU A 276 -19.74 -10.94 -11.64
CA GLU A 276 -18.68 -10.35 -10.84
C GLU A 276 -17.55 -11.35 -10.59
N ILE A 277 -17.89 -12.63 -10.36
CA ILE A 277 -16.89 -13.70 -10.25
C ILE A 277 -16.16 -13.94 -11.56
N LEU A 278 -16.85 -13.87 -12.70
CA LEU A 278 -16.20 -14.00 -14.01
C LEU A 278 -15.14 -12.91 -14.24
N SER A 279 -15.28 -11.74 -13.60
CA SER A 279 -14.28 -10.65 -13.66
C SER A 279 -12.93 -11.01 -12.99
N LEU A 280 -12.90 -12.04 -12.14
CA LEU A 280 -11.68 -12.57 -11.53
C LEU A 280 -10.94 -13.57 -12.43
N ILE A 281 -11.57 -14.06 -13.49
CA ILE A 281 -10.93 -14.96 -14.43
C ILE A 281 -9.82 -14.19 -15.17
N PRO A 282 -8.59 -14.73 -15.22
CA PRO A 282 -7.49 -14.06 -15.92
C PRO A 282 -7.89 -13.63 -17.33
N ALA A 283 -7.51 -12.41 -17.71
CA ALA A 283 -7.96 -11.78 -18.96
C ALA A 283 -7.62 -12.60 -20.23
N ILE A 284 -6.65 -13.49 -20.15
CA ILE A 284 -6.32 -14.41 -21.26
C ILE A 284 -7.48 -15.35 -21.60
N TYR A 285 -8.33 -15.66 -20.59
CA TYR A 285 -9.51 -16.51 -20.77
C TYR A 285 -10.81 -15.70 -20.87
N ALA A 286 -10.75 -14.39 -20.60
CA ALA A 286 -11.93 -13.53 -20.49
C ALA A 286 -12.17 -12.64 -21.71
N LYS A 287 -11.37 -12.77 -22.79
CA LYS A 287 -11.43 -11.89 -23.97
C LYS A 287 -12.81 -11.81 -24.65
N ASP A 288 -13.67 -12.80 -24.43
CA ASP A 288 -14.95 -12.93 -25.10
C ASP A 288 -16.15 -12.68 -24.16
N PHE A 289 -15.94 -12.13 -22.95
CA PHE A 289 -17.03 -11.89 -21.99
C PHE A 289 -17.81 -10.60 -22.24
N ASP A 290 -17.36 -9.77 -23.17
CA ASP A 290 -18.07 -8.55 -23.56
C ASP A 290 -19.44 -8.90 -24.16
N GLY A 291 -20.51 -8.30 -23.59
CA GLY A 291 -21.87 -8.56 -23.97
C GLY A 291 -22.47 -9.88 -23.47
N LEU A 292 -21.72 -10.68 -22.69
CA LEU A 292 -22.23 -11.90 -22.10
C LEU A 292 -23.43 -11.61 -21.19
N LYS A 293 -24.55 -12.29 -21.45
CA LYS A 293 -25.70 -12.30 -20.52
C LYS A 293 -25.46 -13.33 -19.46
N THR A 294 -25.55 -12.93 -18.20
CA THR A 294 -25.30 -13.78 -17.03
C THR A 294 -26.40 -13.59 -16.00
N ASP A 295 -26.64 -14.62 -15.21
CA ASP A 295 -27.51 -14.62 -14.02
C ASP A 295 -26.95 -15.64 -13.02
N GLY A 296 -27.49 -15.65 -11.79
CA GLY A 296 -27.04 -16.53 -10.73
C GLY A 296 -26.09 -15.87 -9.76
N THR A 297 -25.76 -16.58 -8.70
CA THR A 297 -24.97 -16.04 -7.58
C THR A 297 -23.77 -16.91 -7.26
N ALA A 298 -22.80 -16.29 -6.57
CA ALA A 298 -21.63 -16.98 -6.10
C ALA A 298 -21.17 -16.43 -4.74
N THR A 299 -20.46 -17.28 -4.00
CA THR A 299 -19.77 -16.91 -2.75
C THR A 299 -18.34 -17.38 -2.81
N LEU A 300 -17.43 -16.62 -2.21
CA LEU A 300 -16.02 -16.97 -2.04
C LEU A 300 -15.66 -16.86 -0.56
N THR A 301 -15.03 -17.91 -0.03
CA THR A 301 -14.45 -17.91 1.31
C THR A 301 -13.00 -18.35 1.22
N ALA A 302 -12.13 -17.77 2.04
CA ALA A 302 -10.75 -18.21 2.14
C ALA A 302 -10.28 -18.14 3.60
N SER A 303 -9.41 -19.06 3.97
CA SER A 303 -8.67 -18.99 5.23
C SER A 303 -7.21 -19.34 5.00
N VAL A 304 -6.33 -18.66 5.72
CA VAL A 304 -4.90 -18.92 5.71
C VAL A 304 -4.41 -18.91 7.14
N LYS A 305 -3.68 -19.94 7.58
CA LYS A 305 -3.21 -20.08 8.94
C LYS A 305 -1.85 -20.75 9.02
N GLY A 306 -0.93 -20.16 9.78
CA GLY A 306 0.41 -20.70 10.01
C GLY A 306 1.49 -19.74 9.51
N SER A 307 2.66 -20.29 9.26
CA SER A 307 3.85 -19.53 8.89
C SER A 307 4.16 -19.67 7.40
N MET A 308 4.52 -18.57 6.77
CA MET A 308 5.14 -18.52 5.45
C MET A 308 6.63 -18.26 5.62
N VAL A 309 7.50 -19.07 4.99
CA VAL A 309 8.96 -18.89 5.03
C VAL A 309 9.51 -18.93 3.61
N GLY A 310 9.82 -17.75 3.08
CA GLY A 310 10.22 -17.58 1.68
C GLY A 310 9.22 -18.27 0.73
N ASP A 311 9.74 -18.86 -0.34
CA ASP A 311 8.95 -19.63 -1.32
C ASP A 311 8.82 -21.11 -0.97
N SER A 312 9.46 -21.56 0.13
CA SER A 312 9.63 -22.98 0.47
C SER A 312 8.53 -23.52 1.36
N ILE A 313 7.98 -22.70 2.23
CA ILE A 313 6.95 -23.09 3.19
C ILE A 313 5.76 -22.16 3.05
N VAL A 314 4.62 -22.72 2.67
CA VAL A 314 3.34 -22.00 2.65
C VAL A 314 2.53 -22.34 3.90
N PRO A 315 1.74 -21.39 4.44
CA PRO A 315 0.81 -21.68 5.52
C PRO A 315 -0.30 -22.63 5.05
N GLN A 316 -0.98 -23.25 5.97
CA GLN A 316 -2.23 -23.95 5.65
C GLN A 316 -3.21 -22.96 5.04
N PHE A 317 -3.84 -23.34 3.93
CA PHE A 317 -4.93 -22.56 3.36
C PHE A 317 -6.09 -23.40 2.87
N ASP A 318 -7.27 -22.81 2.91
CA ASP A 318 -8.53 -23.37 2.39
C ASP A 318 -9.27 -22.25 1.66
N ILE A 319 -9.51 -22.44 0.37
CA ILE A 319 -10.24 -21.50 -0.49
C ILE A 319 -11.43 -22.26 -1.05
N ALA A 320 -12.66 -21.79 -0.82
CA ALA A 320 -13.87 -22.40 -1.32
C ALA A 320 -14.70 -21.38 -2.11
N MET A 321 -15.19 -21.80 -3.27
CA MET A 321 -16.09 -21.05 -4.13
C MET A 321 -17.36 -21.87 -4.37
N ALA A 322 -18.52 -21.28 -4.15
CA ALA A 322 -19.80 -21.88 -4.50
C ALA A 322 -20.54 -20.98 -5.50
N VAL A 323 -20.92 -21.57 -6.64
CA VAL A 323 -21.77 -20.95 -7.66
C VAL A 323 -23.12 -21.66 -7.65
N LYS A 324 -24.22 -20.88 -7.65
CA LYS A 324 -25.58 -21.39 -7.57
C LYS A 324 -26.46 -20.87 -8.70
N ASN A 325 -27.12 -21.81 -9.38
CA ASN A 325 -28.11 -21.54 -10.44
C ASN A 325 -27.62 -20.51 -11.47
N ALA A 326 -26.32 -20.54 -11.75
CA ALA A 326 -25.77 -19.58 -12.68
C ALA A 326 -26.11 -19.92 -14.13
N MET A 327 -26.09 -18.89 -14.96
CA MET A 327 -26.24 -19.01 -16.40
C MET A 327 -25.34 -18.02 -17.12
N PHE A 328 -24.93 -18.39 -18.32
CA PHE A 328 -24.38 -17.45 -19.27
C PHE A 328 -24.83 -17.74 -20.69
N ARG A 329 -24.91 -16.70 -21.50
CA ARG A 329 -25.25 -16.78 -22.92
C ARG A 329 -24.53 -15.70 -23.71
N TYR A 330 -23.85 -16.10 -24.76
CA TYR A 330 -23.32 -15.19 -25.74
C TYR A 330 -24.44 -14.63 -26.64
N PRO A 331 -24.47 -13.31 -26.91
CA PRO A 331 -25.49 -12.73 -27.77
C PRO A 331 -25.57 -13.34 -29.18
N SER A 332 -24.43 -13.83 -29.69
CA SER A 332 -24.31 -14.46 -31.00
C SER A 332 -24.78 -15.89 -31.05
N LEU A 333 -25.03 -16.53 -29.89
CA LEU A 333 -25.43 -17.95 -29.83
C LEU A 333 -26.95 -18.08 -29.55
N PRO A 334 -27.63 -19.05 -30.21
CA PRO A 334 -29.05 -19.26 -30.03
C PRO A 334 -29.41 -19.82 -28.66
N ALA A 335 -28.47 -20.55 -28.02
CA ALA A 335 -28.63 -21.15 -26.70
C ALA A 335 -27.49 -20.78 -25.77
N GLY A 336 -27.73 -20.87 -24.47
CA GLY A 336 -26.75 -20.64 -23.40
C GLY A 336 -26.51 -21.90 -22.56
N VAL A 337 -25.69 -21.69 -21.54
CA VAL A 337 -25.49 -22.66 -20.46
C VAL A 337 -26.25 -22.14 -19.25
N ASP A 338 -27.08 -22.94 -18.63
CA ASP A 338 -27.86 -22.59 -17.45
C ASP A 338 -27.82 -23.70 -16.38
N GLN A 339 -28.45 -23.45 -15.24
CA GLN A 339 -28.42 -24.32 -14.07
C GLN A 339 -26.98 -24.73 -13.65
N ILE A 340 -26.07 -23.81 -13.80
CA ILE A 340 -24.68 -24.04 -13.42
C ILE A 340 -24.59 -24.01 -11.89
N ASN A 341 -24.17 -25.15 -11.33
CA ASN A 341 -23.88 -25.27 -9.91
C ASN A 341 -22.47 -25.84 -9.77
N ILE A 342 -21.62 -25.10 -9.07
CA ILE A 342 -20.21 -25.43 -8.86
C ILE A 342 -19.90 -25.28 -7.39
N HIS A 343 -19.24 -26.26 -6.81
CA HIS A 343 -18.51 -26.08 -5.57
C HIS A 343 -17.06 -26.49 -5.81
N ALA A 344 -16.15 -25.52 -5.66
CA ALA A 344 -14.73 -25.72 -5.88
C ALA A 344 -13.97 -25.41 -4.59
N GLU A 345 -13.06 -26.29 -4.22
CA GLU A 345 -12.17 -26.12 -3.06
C GLU A 345 -10.72 -26.26 -3.49
N VAL A 346 -9.86 -25.38 -2.96
CA VAL A 346 -8.40 -25.47 -3.10
C VAL A 346 -7.82 -25.47 -1.70
N LYS A 347 -7.11 -26.53 -1.32
CA LYS A 347 -6.62 -26.74 0.04
C LYS A 347 -5.14 -27.10 0.04
N ASN A 348 -4.41 -26.55 0.98
CA ASN A 348 -3.07 -26.98 1.32
C ASN A 348 -2.99 -27.18 2.85
N PRO A 349 -2.46 -28.30 3.34
CA PRO A 349 -2.36 -28.56 4.79
C PRO A 349 -1.25 -27.74 5.47
N GLY A 350 -0.49 -26.96 4.73
CA GLY A 350 0.74 -26.28 5.15
C GLY A 350 1.99 -27.06 4.77
N GLY A 351 3.09 -26.35 4.56
CA GLY A 351 4.37 -26.91 4.14
C GLY A 351 4.66 -26.65 2.65
N ALA A 352 4.93 -27.68 1.87
CA ALA A 352 5.25 -27.47 0.45
C ALA A 352 4.00 -27.11 -0.38
N ILE A 353 4.18 -26.25 -1.38
CA ILE A 353 3.09 -25.85 -2.28
C ILE A 353 2.51 -27.04 -3.06
N ASP A 354 3.33 -28.04 -3.36
CA ASP A 354 2.94 -29.27 -4.09
C ASP A 354 1.90 -30.13 -3.35
N LEU A 355 1.68 -29.89 -2.04
CA LEU A 355 0.64 -30.54 -1.26
C LEU A 355 -0.76 -29.95 -1.54
N THR A 356 -0.87 -28.99 -2.43
CA THR A 356 -2.14 -28.36 -2.79
C THR A 356 -3.05 -29.34 -3.51
N THR A 357 -4.27 -29.44 -3.03
CA THR A 357 -5.34 -30.25 -3.62
C THR A 357 -6.43 -29.35 -4.18
N VAL A 358 -7.00 -29.75 -5.31
CA VAL A 358 -8.16 -29.10 -5.93
C VAL A 358 -9.29 -30.11 -6.03
N ASN A 359 -10.44 -29.74 -5.48
CA ASN A 359 -11.67 -30.55 -5.57
C ASN A 359 -12.79 -29.71 -6.17
N ILE A 360 -13.50 -30.25 -7.17
CA ILE A 360 -14.63 -29.55 -7.81
C ILE A 360 -15.82 -30.55 -7.81
N GLN A 361 -16.67 -30.45 -6.80
CA GLN A 361 -17.85 -31.28 -6.60
C GLN A 361 -18.91 -30.54 -5.74
N PRO A 362 -20.17 -30.42 -6.21
CA PRO A 362 -20.65 -30.78 -7.53
C PRO A 362 -20.18 -29.86 -8.65
N PHE A 363 -20.16 -30.36 -9.86
CA PHE A 363 -20.10 -29.58 -11.08
C PHE A 363 -21.22 -30.03 -11.99
N SER A 364 -22.26 -29.23 -12.15
CA SER A 364 -23.39 -29.50 -12.99
C SER A 364 -23.82 -28.29 -13.80
N PHE A 365 -24.31 -28.50 -14.97
CA PHE A 365 -24.86 -27.46 -15.84
C PHE A 365 -25.83 -28.10 -16.86
N ARG A 366 -26.58 -27.24 -17.53
CA ARG A 366 -27.43 -27.62 -18.65
C ARG A 366 -27.04 -26.82 -19.89
N LEU A 367 -26.77 -27.51 -20.99
CA LEU A 367 -26.41 -26.90 -22.25
C LEU A 367 -27.59 -26.99 -23.24
N ALA A 368 -28.10 -25.86 -23.70
CA ALA A 368 -29.23 -25.80 -24.63
C ALA A 368 -30.43 -26.66 -24.18
N GLY A 369 -30.70 -26.72 -22.88
CA GLY A 369 -31.80 -27.52 -22.31
C GLY A 369 -31.47 -28.98 -22.02
N ASN A 370 -30.28 -29.46 -22.36
CA ASN A 370 -29.83 -30.84 -22.07
C ASN A 370 -28.83 -30.85 -20.89
N PRO A 371 -28.98 -31.81 -19.93
CA PRO A 371 -28.07 -31.91 -18.79
C PRO A 371 -26.66 -32.36 -19.19
#